data_deb6d908d71008a2fad735d88eb94d88
#
_entry.id   deb6d908d71008a2fad735d88eb94d88
#
_cell.length_a   1.000
_cell.length_b   1.000
_cell.length_c   1.000
_cell.angle_alpha   90.00
_cell.angle_beta   90.00
_cell.angle_gamma   90.00
#
_symmetry.space_group_name_H-M   'P 1'
#
loop_
_entity.id
_entity.type
_entity.pdbx_description
1 polymer ?
#
loop_
_entity_poly.entity_id
_entity_poly.type
_entity_poly.pdbx_seq_one_letter_code
_entity_poly.pdbx_strand_id
1 'polypeptide(L)'
;MTNKTYTIMNFKNSLKAALAIVITMGASACKEEIKVQTPPEYATITIKEDSVTVKNSFPATIGGNSDAEIRSNVSGFIVKINVSEGDMVKKGDVLFEVDHEVYQAQYNTALAQLHVAEAKVETARLTAQNKANLAQKGIISDYEKKLADNSLAQAEAEMEQARAMLDNARTNLDYTYIKSPSNGVVGNIPVSIGNLVTPTTAEPLTIVSEINRVYANFSIDEKFMLFYTEKGGVNDILKYMPKVELKLATGEIYSEKGVIETISGVMDTKTGSAKMSAMFENPKQLLRSGNTGSVLIPKTVNNALLIPQTATYELQDKKFVYVLNDSNVTVNRQIEGEPLTYNQNYIVTKGLEVGDRVVIEGVGASIKNNMKITPITKEQSEAKLNAITKK
;
A
#
# COMPACT_ATOMS: atom_id res chain seq x y z
N MET A 1 -14.95 105.51 -18.95
CA MET A 1 -14.38 106.84 -18.61
C MET A 1 -13.34 106.71 -17.52
N THR A 2 -12.21 107.12 -17.91
CA THR A 2 -11.11 107.82 -17.26
C THR A 2 -10.22 107.01 -16.27
N ASN A 3 -9.12 106.75 -16.73
CA ASN A 3 -7.79 107.45 -16.60
C ASN A 3 -7.06 107.09 -15.30
N LYS A 4 -5.97 106.38 -15.40
CA LYS A 4 -4.55 106.84 -15.59
C LYS A 4 -3.93 107.30 -14.26
N THR A 5 -2.81 106.71 -13.86
CA THR A 5 -1.52 107.36 -14.08
C THR A 5 -0.37 106.46 -13.64
N TYR A 6 0.70 106.38 -14.43
CA TYR A 6 1.99 105.74 -14.24
C TYR A 6 2.84 106.40 -13.18
N THR A 7 3.59 105.64 -12.36
CA THR A 7 4.82 106.18 -11.79
C THR A 7 5.96 105.17 -11.99
N ILE A 8 6.85 105.43 -12.89
CA ILE A 8 8.12 104.80 -13.11
C ILE A 8 9.03 105.23 -11.94
N MET A 9 9.46 104.32 -11.12
CA MET A 9 10.50 104.60 -10.12
C MET A 9 11.48 103.44 -9.97
N ASN A 10 12.66 103.68 -10.44
CA ASN A 10 13.96 103.08 -10.12
C ASN A 10 14.14 101.59 -10.13
N PHE A 11 14.24 101.00 -11.31
CA PHE A 11 14.58 99.60 -11.55
C PHE A 11 16.05 99.22 -11.40
N LYS A 12 16.96 100.18 -11.09
CA LYS A 12 18.40 99.91 -11.05
C LYS A 12 18.96 99.47 -9.71
N ASN A 13 18.28 99.71 -8.58
CA ASN A 13 18.84 99.35 -7.27
C ASN A 13 18.23 98.01 -6.74
N SER A 14 17.07 97.54 -7.21
CA SER A 14 16.53 96.25 -6.87
C SER A 14 17.18 95.07 -7.55
N LEU A 15 17.83 95.30 -8.70
CA LEU A 15 18.53 94.24 -9.43
C LEU A 15 19.89 93.86 -8.81
N LYS A 16 20.53 94.75 -8.07
CA LYS A 16 21.84 94.48 -7.36
C LYS A 16 21.56 93.74 -6.01
N ALA A 17 20.44 93.97 -5.36
CA ALA A 17 20.07 93.28 -4.13
C ALA A 17 19.59 91.86 -4.44
N ALA A 18 18.87 91.65 -5.54
CA ALA A 18 18.44 90.31 -5.97
C ALA A 18 19.61 89.44 -6.43
N LEU A 19 20.66 89.99 -7.03
CA LEU A 19 21.83 89.24 -7.49
C LEU A 19 22.72 88.80 -6.32
N ALA A 20 22.79 89.57 -5.23
CA ALA A 20 23.55 89.23 -4.02
C ALA A 20 22.86 88.08 -3.18
N ILE A 21 21.54 87.98 -3.20
CA ILE A 21 20.79 86.92 -2.52
C ILE A 21 20.87 85.57 -3.28
N VAL A 22 20.96 85.59 -4.60
CA VAL A 22 21.10 84.37 -5.41
C VAL A 22 22.50 83.75 -5.28
N ILE A 23 23.56 84.56 -5.05
CA ILE A 23 24.96 84.07 -4.90
C ILE A 23 25.17 83.47 -3.50
N THR A 24 24.41 83.89 -2.43
CA THR A 24 24.56 83.34 -1.10
C THR A 24 23.70 82.05 -0.90
N MET A 25 22.68 81.80 -1.73
CA MET A 25 21.91 80.53 -1.75
C MET A 25 22.55 79.41 -2.56
N GLY A 26 23.60 79.69 -3.38
CA GLY A 26 24.27 78.69 -4.19
C GLY A 26 25.42 77.95 -3.49
N ALA A 27 25.74 78.26 -2.20
CA ALA A 27 26.89 77.64 -1.50
C ALA A 27 26.44 76.58 -0.43
N SER A 28 25.15 76.30 -0.29
CA SER A 28 24.67 75.08 0.44
C SER A 28 24.49 73.92 -0.53
N ALA A 29 25.54 73.60 -1.30
CA ALA A 29 25.61 72.32 -1.99
C ALA A 29 25.59 71.23 -0.90
N CYS A 30 24.42 70.56 -0.77
CA CYS A 30 24.33 69.30 -0.05
C CYS A 30 25.49 68.42 -0.47
N LYS A 31 26.39 68.15 0.44
CA LYS A 31 27.20 66.96 0.40
C LYS A 31 26.20 65.79 0.50
N GLU A 32 25.73 65.24 -0.62
CA GLU A 32 25.17 63.91 -0.64
C GLU A 32 26.29 63.01 -0.12
N GLU A 33 26.22 62.65 1.14
CA GLU A 33 26.89 61.45 1.64
C GLU A 33 26.39 60.34 0.76
N ILE A 34 27.21 59.88 -0.16
CA ILE A 34 27.01 58.58 -0.82
C ILE A 34 27.00 57.57 0.33
N LYS A 35 25.80 57.27 0.86
CA LYS A 35 25.62 56.11 1.71
C LYS A 35 26.03 54.93 0.83
N VAL A 36 27.25 54.48 1.05
CA VAL A 36 27.72 53.21 0.52
C VAL A 36 26.69 52.19 1.11
N GLN A 37 25.68 51.85 0.32
CA GLN A 37 24.72 50.82 0.73
C GLN A 37 25.58 49.57 0.91
N THR A 38 25.83 49.22 2.16
CA THR A 38 26.42 47.90 2.46
C THR A 38 25.50 46.86 1.86
N PRO A 39 26.06 45.92 1.09
CA PRO A 39 25.26 44.88 0.48
C PRO A 39 24.39 44.22 1.57
N PRO A 40 23.08 43.98 1.32
CA PRO A 40 22.21 43.39 2.29
C PRO A 40 22.70 42.00 2.71
N GLU A 41 22.51 41.69 3.97
CA GLU A 41 22.93 40.42 4.54
C GLU A 41 21.83 39.38 4.38
N TYR A 42 22.19 38.18 3.93
CA TYR A 42 21.31 37.05 3.79
C TYR A 42 21.99 35.77 4.26
N ALA A 43 21.21 34.91 4.91
CA ALA A 43 21.72 33.60 5.32
C ALA A 43 21.97 32.69 4.12
N THR A 44 23.10 32.01 4.19
CA THR A 44 23.57 31.09 3.16
C THR A 44 23.98 29.75 3.76
N ILE A 45 23.86 28.68 2.99
CA ILE A 45 24.42 27.38 3.32
C ILE A 45 25.42 26.95 2.25
N THR A 46 26.42 26.19 2.66
CA THR A 46 27.30 25.50 1.72
C THR A 46 26.80 24.10 1.50
N ILE A 47 26.59 23.72 0.25
CA ILE A 47 26.11 22.42 -0.12
C ILE A 47 27.14 21.34 0.19
N LYS A 48 26.70 20.28 0.85
CA LYS A 48 27.52 19.10 1.18
C LYS A 48 26.78 17.86 0.73
N GLU A 49 27.53 16.81 0.41
CA GLU A 49 26.97 15.49 0.21
C GLU A 49 26.55 14.88 1.53
N ASP A 50 25.40 14.20 1.51
CA ASP A 50 24.88 13.41 2.64
C ASP A 50 24.27 12.11 2.11
N SER A 51 24.16 11.10 2.96
CA SER A 51 23.44 9.86 2.64
C SER A 51 22.14 9.86 3.38
N VAL A 52 21.05 9.96 2.66
CA VAL A 52 19.71 10.05 3.25
C VAL A 52 18.83 8.89 2.85
N THR A 53 18.01 8.42 3.79
CA THR A 53 17.01 7.39 3.52
C THR A 53 15.63 8.04 3.50
N VAL A 54 15.01 8.03 2.33
CA VAL A 54 13.62 8.44 2.14
C VAL A 54 12.71 7.23 2.09
N LYS A 55 11.44 7.40 2.43
CA LYS A 55 10.45 6.32 2.42
C LYS A 55 9.40 6.61 1.37
N ASN A 56 9.32 5.76 0.34
CA ASN A 56 8.22 5.78 -0.60
C ASN A 56 7.00 5.15 0.06
N SER A 57 5.86 5.81 -0.02
CA SER A 57 4.60 5.37 0.60
C SER A 57 3.65 4.88 -0.48
N PHE A 58 3.20 3.64 -0.37
CA PHE A 58 2.26 3.00 -1.29
C PHE A 58 1.01 2.59 -0.51
N PRO A 59 -0.18 3.09 -0.90
CA PRO A 59 -1.44 2.64 -0.31
C PRO A 59 -1.58 1.13 -0.43
N ALA A 60 -2.00 0.47 0.64
CA ALA A 60 -2.09 -0.97 0.73
C ALA A 60 -3.40 -1.41 1.39
N THR A 61 -3.90 -2.56 0.94
CA THR A 61 -4.98 -3.31 1.60
C THR A 61 -4.38 -4.54 2.26
N ILE A 62 -4.75 -4.77 3.51
CA ILE A 62 -4.27 -5.89 4.30
C ILE A 62 -5.23 -7.06 4.11
N GLY A 63 -4.72 -8.23 3.75
CA GLY A 63 -5.43 -9.51 3.69
C GLY A 63 -4.82 -10.51 4.67
N GLY A 64 -5.59 -11.50 5.08
CA GLY A 64 -5.07 -12.65 5.81
C GLY A 64 -4.13 -13.51 4.96
N ASN A 65 -3.43 -14.44 5.59
CA ASN A 65 -2.64 -15.44 4.88
C ASN A 65 -3.53 -16.31 3.96
N SER A 66 -4.77 -16.58 4.41
CA SER A 66 -5.81 -17.25 3.66
C SER A 66 -7.16 -16.72 4.13
N ASP A 67 -7.95 -16.22 3.20
CA ASP A 67 -9.34 -15.81 3.43
C ASP A 67 -10.24 -16.88 2.80
N ALA A 68 -10.72 -17.83 3.62
CA ALA A 68 -11.54 -18.92 3.16
C ALA A 68 -13.02 -18.50 3.21
N GLU A 69 -13.66 -18.41 2.04
CA GLU A 69 -15.12 -18.23 1.95
C GLU A 69 -15.83 -19.51 2.36
N ILE A 70 -16.67 -19.43 3.37
CA ILE A 70 -17.47 -20.53 3.87
C ILE A 70 -18.82 -20.53 3.15
N ARG A 71 -19.08 -21.59 2.39
CA ARG A 71 -20.30 -21.78 1.59
C ARG A 71 -20.93 -23.13 1.92
N SER A 72 -22.26 -23.24 1.74
CA SER A 72 -22.95 -24.52 1.85
C SER A 72 -22.77 -25.34 0.57
N ASN A 73 -22.42 -26.61 0.72
CA ASN A 73 -22.39 -27.57 -0.40
C ASN A 73 -23.76 -28.28 -0.59
N VAL A 74 -24.71 -28.06 0.33
CA VAL A 74 -26.05 -28.66 0.29
C VAL A 74 -27.12 -27.59 0.44
N SER A 75 -28.34 -27.90 0.03
CA SER A 75 -29.47 -26.99 0.15
C SER A 75 -30.28 -27.33 1.43
N GLY A 76 -30.64 -26.32 2.20
CA GLY A 76 -31.45 -26.50 3.41
C GLY A 76 -31.53 -25.22 4.24
N PHE A 77 -32.29 -25.28 5.33
CA PHE A 77 -32.39 -24.16 6.26
C PHE A 77 -31.31 -24.24 7.32
N ILE A 78 -30.75 -23.10 7.71
CA ILE A 78 -29.81 -23.01 8.85
C ILE A 78 -30.64 -23.27 10.13
N VAL A 79 -30.29 -24.33 10.86
CA VAL A 79 -30.92 -24.68 12.14
C VAL A 79 -30.08 -24.20 13.33
N LYS A 80 -28.77 -24.03 13.14
CA LYS A 80 -27.90 -23.59 14.22
C LYS A 80 -26.66 -22.86 13.69
N ILE A 81 -26.24 -21.84 14.43
CA ILE A 81 -24.99 -21.10 14.22
C ILE A 81 -24.18 -21.29 15.51
N ASN A 82 -22.98 -21.90 15.38
CA ASN A 82 -22.17 -22.30 16.53
C ASN A 82 -21.06 -21.29 16.84
N VAL A 83 -20.95 -20.20 16.06
CA VAL A 83 -19.88 -19.20 16.16
C VAL A 83 -20.45 -17.78 16.09
N SER A 84 -19.71 -16.84 16.63
CA SER A 84 -19.99 -15.41 16.54
C SER A 84 -18.93 -14.71 15.68
N GLU A 85 -19.27 -13.54 15.17
CA GLU A 85 -18.31 -12.68 14.46
C GLU A 85 -17.13 -12.33 15.35
N GLY A 86 -15.92 -12.52 14.84
CA GLY A 86 -14.68 -12.28 15.59
C GLY A 86 -14.15 -13.46 16.40
N ASP A 87 -14.89 -14.58 16.47
CA ASP A 87 -14.43 -15.77 17.17
C ASP A 87 -13.22 -16.42 16.48
N MET A 88 -12.33 -16.99 17.29
CA MET A 88 -11.22 -17.81 16.82
C MET A 88 -11.68 -19.25 16.65
N VAL A 89 -11.51 -19.80 15.46
CA VAL A 89 -11.88 -21.18 15.13
C VAL A 89 -10.67 -21.98 14.64
N LYS A 90 -10.76 -23.29 14.81
CA LYS A 90 -9.78 -24.25 14.32
C LYS A 90 -10.32 -24.98 13.11
N LYS A 91 -9.42 -25.50 12.29
CA LYS A 91 -9.76 -26.39 11.18
C LYS A 91 -10.60 -27.57 11.70
N GLY A 92 -11.78 -27.77 11.12
CA GLY A 92 -12.71 -28.83 11.46
C GLY A 92 -13.82 -28.42 12.44
N ASP A 93 -13.73 -27.25 13.08
CA ASP A 93 -14.80 -26.76 13.95
C ASP A 93 -16.08 -26.53 13.14
N VAL A 94 -17.25 -26.96 13.68
CA VAL A 94 -18.55 -26.78 13.04
C VAL A 94 -19.03 -25.37 13.26
N LEU A 95 -19.15 -24.61 12.16
CA LEU A 95 -19.58 -23.22 12.17
C LEU A 95 -21.11 -23.09 12.06
N PHE A 96 -21.71 -23.82 11.12
CA PHE A 96 -23.15 -23.79 10.85
C PHE A 96 -23.67 -25.20 10.74
N GLU A 97 -24.93 -25.39 11.12
CA GLU A 97 -25.69 -26.64 10.93
C GLU A 97 -26.89 -26.35 10.03
N VAL A 98 -26.98 -27.08 8.94
CA VAL A 98 -28.13 -27.10 8.02
C VAL A 98 -29.05 -28.25 8.40
N ASP A 99 -30.35 -28.09 8.20
CA ASP A 99 -31.33 -29.15 8.42
C ASP A 99 -30.88 -30.44 7.74
N HIS A 100 -30.66 -31.47 8.53
CA HIS A 100 -30.08 -32.73 8.11
C HIS A 100 -31.11 -33.89 8.04
N GLU A 101 -32.38 -33.67 8.39
CA GLU A 101 -33.38 -34.76 8.48
C GLU A 101 -33.50 -35.50 7.14
N VAL A 102 -33.61 -34.80 6.03
CA VAL A 102 -33.72 -35.42 4.70
C VAL A 102 -32.47 -36.20 4.34
N TYR A 103 -31.28 -35.63 4.62
CA TYR A 103 -29.98 -36.25 4.33
C TYR A 103 -29.76 -37.49 5.23
N GLN A 104 -30.17 -37.44 6.48
CA GLN A 104 -30.14 -38.59 7.40
C GLN A 104 -31.03 -39.72 6.90
N ALA A 105 -32.25 -39.41 6.40
CA ALA A 105 -33.14 -40.41 5.83
C ALA A 105 -32.55 -41.07 4.56
N GLN A 106 -31.89 -40.27 3.71
CA GLN A 106 -31.18 -40.76 2.51
C GLN A 106 -30.02 -41.69 2.88
N TYR A 107 -29.20 -41.29 3.88
CA TYR A 107 -28.13 -42.13 4.41
C TYR A 107 -28.65 -43.47 4.93
N ASN A 108 -29.70 -43.45 5.75
CA ASN A 108 -30.30 -44.67 6.30
C ASN A 108 -30.87 -45.59 5.21
N THR A 109 -31.45 -45.00 4.15
CA THR A 109 -31.93 -45.75 2.98
C THR A 109 -30.82 -46.43 2.22
N ALA A 110 -29.72 -45.69 1.93
CA ALA A 110 -28.56 -46.24 1.25
C ALA A 110 -27.86 -47.33 2.09
N LEU A 111 -27.79 -47.16 3.41
CA LEU A 111 -27.25 -48.16 4.33
C LEU A 111 -28.09 -49.47 4.29
N ALA A 112 -29.41 -49.37 4.28
CA ALA A 112 -30.29 -50.53 4.16
C ALA A 112 -30.10 -51.25 2.81
N GLN A 113 -29.91 -50.51 1.72
CA GLN A 113 -29.62 -51.06 0.39
C GLN A 113 -28.27 -51.81 0.36
N LEU A 114 -27.24 -51.29 1.02
CA LEU A 114 -25.94 -51.98 1.15
C LEU A 114 -26.13 -53.31 1.90
N HIS A 115 -26.86 -53.35 3.03
CA HIS A 115 -27.11 -54.59 3.77
C HIS A 115 -27.84 -55.65 2.93
N VAL A 116 -28.79 -55.24 2.07
CA VAL A 116 -29.45 -56.15 1.12
C VAL A 116 -28.45 -56.72 0.09
N ALA A 117 -27.58 -55.87 -0.44
CA ALA A 117 -26.58 -56.30 -1.40
C ALA A 117 -25.54 -57.24 -0.76
N GLU A 118 -25.10 -56.96 0.47
CA GLU A 118 -24.19 -57.85 1.23
C GLU A 118 -24.80 -59.25 1.43
N ALA A 119 -26.10 -59.32 1.80
CA ALA A 119 -26.79 -60.59 1.94
C ALA A 119 -26.90 -61.39 0.60
N LYS A 120 -27.11 -60.67 -0.51
CA LYS A 120 -27.08 -61.28 -1.86
C LYS A 120 -25.69 -61.85 -2.20
N VAL A 121 -24.61 -61.12 -1.94
CA VAL A 121 -23.25 -61.59 -2.13
C VAL A 121 -22.98 -62.86 -1.35
N GLU A 122 -23.39 -62.89 -0.06
CA GLU A 122 -23.15 -64.09 0.77
C GLU A 122 -23.91 -65.30 0.21
N THR A 123 -25.16 -65.12 -0.22
CA THR A 123 -25.96 -66.17 -0.85
C THR A 123 -25.31 -66.69 -2.16
N ALA A 124 -24.87 -65.77 -3.01
CA ALA A 124 -24.19 -66.10 -4.27
C ALA A 124 -22.83 -66.80 -4.02
N ARG A 125 -22.09 -66.37 -2.98
CA ARG A 125 -20.81 -66.97 -2.59
C ARG A 125 -20.99 -68.42 -2.11
N LEU A 126 -21.97 -68.69 -1.24
CA LEU A 126 -22.28 -70.04 -0.82
C LEU A 126 -22.69 -70.94 -1.97
N THR A 127 -23.47 -70.41 -2.92
CA THR A 127 -23.87 -71.12 -4.13
C THR A 127 -22.68 -71.44 -5.03
N ALA A 128 -21.81 -70.48 -5.28
CA ALA A 128 -20.58 -70.66 -6.09
C ALA A 128 -19.64 -71.70 -5.45
N GLN A 129 -19.46 -71.64 -4.12
CA GLN A 129 -18.65 -72.61 -3.39
C GLN A 129 -19.21 -74.04 -3.50
N ASN A 130 -20.53 -74.18 -3.29
CA ASN A 130 -21.20 -75.47 -3.43
C ASN A 130 -21.04 -76.06 -4.86
N LYS A 131 -21.28 -75.20 -5.88
CA LYS A 131 -21.11 -75.62 -7.28
C LYS A 131 -19.64 -75.94 -7.63
N ALA A 132 -18.69 -75.20 -7.10
CA ALA A 132 -17.27 -75.51 -7.25
C ALA A 132 -16.90 -76.91 -6.67
N ASN A 133 -17.38 -77.19 -5.47
CA ASN A 133 -17.22 -78.51 -4.82
C ASN A 133 -17.81 -79.65 -5.61
N LEU A 134 -19.01 -79.48 -6.20
CA LEU A 134 -19.68 -80.48 -7.03
C LEU A 134 -18.99 -80.71 -8.39
N ALA A 135 -18.51 -79.65 -9.01
CA ALA A 135 -17.71 -79.71 -10.23
C ALA A 135 -16.41 -80.48 -10.01
N GLN A 136 -15.74 -80.20 -8.90
CA GLN A 136 -14.48 -80.87 -8.51
C GLN A 136 -14.68 -82.40 -8.34
N LYS A 137 -15.88 -82.83 -7.95
CA LYS A 137 -16.28 -84.23 -7.82
C LYS A 137 -16.83 -84.80 -9.15
N GLY A 138 -16.88 -84.07 -10.22
CA GLY A 138 -17.39 -84.51 -11.52
C GLY A 138 -18.92 -84.68 -11.58
N ILE A 139 -19.68 -84.10 -10.62
CA ILE A 139 -21.13 -84.25 -10.49
C ILE A 139 -21.85 -83.23 -11.40
N ILE A 140 -21.31 -82.06 -11.67
CA ILE A 140 -21.87 -81.01 -12.54
C ILE A 140 -20.83 -80.56 -13.57
N SER A 141 -21.28 -79.89 -14.65
CA SER A 141 -20.43 -79.37 -15.72
C SER A 141 -19.66 -78.10 -15.27
N ASP A 142 -18.50 -77.86 -15.89
CA ASP A 142 -17.75 -76.58 -15.70
C ASP A 142 -18.58 -75.35 -16.10
N TYR A 143 -19.53 -75.54 -17.04
CA TYR A 143 -20.46 -74.48 -17.44
C TYR A 143 -21.36 -74.04 -16.30
N GLU A 144 -21.94 -74.97 -15.51
CA GLU A 144 -22.79 -74.64 -14.34
C GLU A 144 -21.98 -73.94 -13.24
N LYS A 145 -20.75 -74.38 -13.00
CA LYS A 145 -19.84 -73.69 -12.09
C LYS A 145 -19.61 -72.24 -12.53
N LYS A 146 -19.28 -72.04 -13.82
CA LYS A 146 -19.04 -70.72 -14.37
C LYS A 146 -20.23 -69.79 -14.32
N LEU A 147 -21.44 -70.32 -14.46
CA LEU A 147 -22.67 -69.53 -14.24
C LEU A 147 -22.78 -69.04 -12.79
N ALA A 148 -22.48 -69.90 -11.82
CA ALA A 148 -22.49 -69.52 -10.42
C ALA A 148 -21.39 -68.47 -10.06
N ASP A 149 -20.19 -68.65 -10.62
CA ASP A 149 -19.12 -67.68 -10.45
C ASP A 149 -19.50 -66.31 -11.05
N ASN A 150 -20.14 -66.28 -12.24
CA ASN A 150 -20.63 -65.05 -12.86
C ASN A 150 -21.74 -64.38 -11.99
N SER A 151 -22.65 -65.21 -11.40
CA SER A 151 -23.68 -64.66 -10.49
C SER A 151 -23.08 -64.07 -9.22
N LEU A 152 -22.02 -64.67 -8.69
CA LEU A 152 -21.25 -64.08 -7.59
C LEU A 152 -20.61 -62.73 -8.00
N ALA A 153 -19.93 -62.71 -9.15
CA ALA A 153 -19.35 -61.49 -9.64
C ALA A 153 -20.35 -60.37 -9.90
N GLN A 154 -21.58 -60.74 -10.37
CA GLN A 154 -22.70 -59.78 -10.50
C GLN A 154 -23.14 -59.22 -9.12
N ALA A 155 -23.34 -60.12 -8.14
CA ALA A 155 -23.74 -59.69 -6.80
C ALA A 155 -22.67 -58.80 -6.13
N GLU A 156 -21.39 -59.10 -6.31
CA GLU A 156 -20.27 -58.28 -5.82
C GLU A 156 -20.29 -56.89 -6.47
N ALA A 157 -20.55 -56.79 -7.79
CA ALA A 157 -20.67 -55.50 -8.48
C ALA A 157 -21.88 -54.66 -7.98
N GLU A 158 -23.05 -55.36 -7.69
CA GLU A 158 -24.22 -54.70 -7.10
C GLU A 158 -23.92 -54.16 -5.68
N MET A 159 -23.15 -54.89 -4.88
CA MET A 159 -22.70 -54.45 -3.55
C MET A 159 -21.79 -53.22 -3.63
N GLU A 160 -20.81 -53.24 -4.54
CA GLU A 160 -19.93 -52.07 -4.76
C GLU A 160 -20.73 -50.83 -5.21
N GLN A 161 -21.76 -51.00 -6.04
CA GLN A 161 -22.67 -49.91 -6.41
C GLN A 161 -23.42 -49.37 -5.21
N ALA A 162 -24.00 -50.27 -4.36
CA ALA A 162 -24.72 -49.87 -3.16
C ALA A 162 -23.77 -49.13 -2.17
N ARG A 163 -22.54 -49.59 -2.03
CA ARG A 163 -21.49 -48.93 -1.23
C ARG A 163 -21.16 -47.52 -1.71
N ALA A 164 -21.02 -47.35 -3.01
CA ALA A 164 -20.77 -46.00 -3.59
C ALA A 164 -22.00 -45.06 -3.34
N MET A 165 -23.23 -45.58 -3.38
CA MET A 165 -24.45 -44.83 -3.03
C MET A 165 -24.46 -44.41 -1.55
N LEU A 166 -24.06 -45.33 -0.64
CA LEU A 166 -23.93 -45.02 0.78
C LEU A 166 -22.87 -43.92 1.04
N ASP A 167 -21.68 -44.02 0.40
CA ASP A 167 -20.62 -43.03 0.56
C ASP A 167 -21.05 -41.65 0.05
N ASN A 168 -21.83 -41.60 -1.04
CA ASN A 168 -22.42 -40.33 -1.53
C ASN A 168 -23.44 -39.76 -0.51
N ALA A 169 -24.36 -40.57 -0.03
CA ALA A 169 -25.35 -40.14 0.96
C ALA A 169 -24.69 -39.68 2.28
N ARG A 170 -23.62 -40.35 2.72
CA ARG A 170 -22.82 -39.99 3.87
C ARG A 170 -22.12 -38.60 3.64
N THR A 171 -21.52 -38.39 2.50
CA THR A 171 -20.87 -37.14 2.16
C THR A 171 -21.87 -35.98 2.18
N ASN A 172 -23.07 -36.17 1.60
CA ASN A 172 -24.12 -35.15 1.63
C ASN A 172 -24.60 -34.85 3.06
N LEU A 173 -24.71 -35.88 3.91
CA LEU A 173 -25.03 -35.69 5.33
C LEU A 173 -23.92 -34.95 6.07
N ASP A 174 -22.64 -35.27 5.82
CA ASP A 174 -21.51 -34.57 6.41
C ASP A 174 -21.47 -33.09 5.98
N TYR A 175 -21.90 -32.74 4.78
CA TYR A 175 -21.96 -31.35 4.28
C TYR A 175 -23.06 -30.52 4.98
N THR A 176 -24.01 -31.14 5.71
CA THR A 176 -24.97 -30.40 6.54
C THR A 176 -24.31 -29.77 7.77
N TYR A 177 -23.13 -30.26 8.17
CA TYR A 177 -22.29 -29.69 9.21
C TYR A 177 -21.16 -28.88 8.53
N ILE A 178 -21.36 -27.59 8.36
CA ILE A 178 -20.45 -26.72 7.66
C ILE A 178 -19.27 -26.39 8.60
N LYS A 179 -18.08 -26.86 8.23
CA LYS A 179 -16.87 -26.80 9.05
C LYS A 179 -15.86 -25.80 8.51
N SER A 180 -15.03 -25.28 9.42
CA SER A 180 -13.90 -24.43 9.01
C SER A 180 -12.82 -25.23 8.28
N PRO A 181 -12.35 -24.80 7.10
CA PRO A 181 -11.26 -25.46 6.38
C PRO A 181 -9.86 -25.11 6.95
N SER A 182 -9.75 -24.05 7.73
CA SER A 182 -8.50 -23.51 8.28
C SER A 182 -8.67 -23.00 9.70
N ASN A 183 -7.56 -22.73 10.38
CA ASN A 183 -7.57 -21.95 11.61
C ASN A 183 -7.69 -20.48 11.25
N GLY A 184 -8.46 -19.70 12.02
CA GLY A 184 -8.60 -18.27 11.72
C GLY A 184 -9.66 -17.58 12.56
N VAL A 185 -9.94 -16.35 12.18
CA VAL A 185 -10.98 -15.52 12.78
C VAL A 185 -12.21 -15.49 11.87
N VAL A 186 -13.37 -15.68 12.45
CA VAL A 186 -14.67 -15.61 11.77
C VAL A 186 -14.97 -14.15 11.42
N GLY A 187 -15.26 -13.89 10.15
CA GLY A 187 -15.69 -12.59 9.65
C GLY A 187 -17.15 -12.27 9.93
N ASN A 188 -17.73 -11.41 9.09
CA ASN A 188 -19.16 -11.08 9.15
C ASN A 188 -20.03 -12.31 8.83
N ILE A 189 -21.15 -12.46 9.53
CA ILE A 189 -22.14 -13.53 9.34
C ILE A 189 -23.46 -12.90 8.85
N PRO A 190 -23.65 -12.75 7.52
CA PRO A 190 -24.84 -12.08 6.96
C PRO A 190 -26.12 -12.96 7.04
N VAL A 191 -26.02 -14.16 7.56
CA VAL A 191 -27.11 -15.13 7.60
C VAL A 191 -27.64 -15.33 9.01
N SER A 192 -28.92 -15.75 9.12
CA SER A 192 -29.61 -16.04 10.39
C SER A 192 -30.21 -17.46 10.40
N ILE A 193 -30.48 -17.97 11.58
CA ILE A 193 -31.23 -19.21 11.74
C ILE A 193 -32.57 -19.08 10.99
N GLY A 194 -32.95 -20.13 10.22
CA GLY A 194 -34.11 -20.15 9.36
C GLY A 194 -33.88 -19.62 7.93
N ASN A 195 -32.70 -19.06 7.60
CA ASN A 195 -32.36 -18.71 6.23
C ASN A 195 -32.13 -19.97 5.38
N LEU A 196 -32.65 -19.96 4.16
CA LEU A 196 -32.36 -20.99 3.16
C LEU A 196 -30.97 -20.73 2.55
N VAL A 197 -30.16 -21.77 2.56
CA VAL A 197 -28.83 -21.75 1.90
C VAL A 197 -28.77 -22.81 0.80
N THR A 198 -28.00 -22.51 -0.24
CA THR A 198 -27.83 -23.41 -1.39
C THR A 198 -26.37 -23.29 -1.90
N PRO A 199 -25.85 -24.29 -2.65
CA PRO A 199 -24.53 -24.21 -3.26
C PRO A 199 -24.35 -23.03 -4.25
N THR A 200 -25.46 -22.50 -4.76
CA THR A 200 -25.48 -21.39 -5.74
C THR A 200 -25.70 -20.02 -5.10
N THR A 201 -25.80 -19.94 -3.79
CA THR A 201 -25.95 -18.68 -3.07
C THR A 201 -24.71 -17.78 -3.34
N ALA A 202 -24.95 -16.56 -3.83
CA ALA A 202 -23.87 -15.67 -4.28
C ALA A 202 -22.96 -15.22 -3.14
N GLU A 203 -23.53 -14.89 -1.98
CA GLU A 203 -22.79 -14.46 -0.79
C GLU A 203 -22.34 -15.66 0.05
N PRO A 204 -21.10 -15.66 0.58
CA PRO A 204 -20.66 -16.67 1.53
C PRO A 204 -21.39 -16.52 2.87
N LEU A 205 -21.50 -17.62 3.63
CA LEU A 205 -22.05 -17.62 4.98
C LEU A 205 -21.19 -16.80 5.95
N THR A 206 -19.90 -16.87 5.77
CA THR A 206 -18.88 -16.09 6.45
C THR A 206 -17.54 -16.27 5.72
N ILE A 207 -16.53 -15.53 6.17
CA ILE A 207 -15.13 -15.70 5.74
C ILE A 207 -14.33 -16.06 6.98
N VAL A 208 -13.52 -17.11 6.92
CA VAL A 208 -12.54 -17.42 7.96
C VAL A 208 -11.17 -16.97 7.49
N SER A 209 -10.60 -15.98 8.19
CA SER A 209 -9.32 -15.36 7.85
C SER A 209 -8.21 -15.86 8.76
N GLU A 210 -7.15 -16.43 8.19
CA GLU A 210 -5.94 -16.76 8.92
C GLU A 210 -5.09 -15.49 9.06
N ILE A 211 -5.02 -14.92 10.26
CA ILE A 211 -4.40 -13.61 10.52
C ILE A 211 -3.09 -13.66 11.33
N ASN A 212 -2.52 -14.82 11.59
CA ASN A 212 -1.20 -14.92 12.26
C ASN A 212 -0.10 -14.25 11.44
N ARG A 213 -0.20 -14.36 10.12
CA ARG A 213 0.55 -13.58 9.13
C ARG A 213 -0.44 -12.86 8.24
N VAL A 214 -0.10 -11.65 7.86
CA VAL A 214 -0.94 -10.83 6.98
C VAL A 214 -0.13 -10.31 5.81
N TYR A 215 -0.81 -10.09 4.70
CA TYR A 215 -0.22 -9.57 3.47
C TYR A 215 -0.75 -8.18 3.20
N ALA A 216 0.15 -7.22 3.14
CA ALA A 216 -0.17 -5.89 2.63
C ALA A 216 -0.01 -5.90 1.11
N ASN A 217 -1.13 -5.82 0.40
CA ASN A 217 -1.21 -5.81 -1.06
C ASN A 217 -1.25 -4.35 -1.54
N PHE A 218 -0.31 -3.98 -2.39
CA PHE A 218 -0.15 -2.63 -2.92
C PHE A 218 0.33 -2.66 -4.37
N SER A 219 0.28 -1.52 -5.04
CA SER A 219 0.76 -1.37 -6.41
C SER A 219 1.91 -0.38 -6.46
N ILE A 220 2.92 -0.69 -7.27
CA ILE A 220 4.06 0.18 -7.55
C ILE A 220 4.04 0.61 -9.02
N ASP A 221 4.55 1.81 -9.30
CA ASP A 221 4.72 2.30 -10.66
C ASP A 221 5.91 1.65 -11.37
N GLU A 222 5.91 1.72 -12.70
CA GLU A 222 6.98 1.17 -13.55
C GLU A 222 8.35 1.78 -13.23
N LYS A 223 8.40 3.09 -12.96
CA LYS A 223 9.64 3.80 -12.63
C LYS A 223 10.29 3.23 -11.37
N PHE A 224 9.49 2.96 -10.34
CA PHE A 224 9.97 2.36 -9.11
C PHE A 224 10.46 0.92 -9.33
N MET A 225 9.72 0.15 -10.14
CA MET A 225 10.11 -1.22 -10.48
C MET A 225 11.43 -1.26 -11.24
N LEU A 226 11.62 -0.41 -12.26
CA LEU A 226 12.84 -0.32 -13.05
C LEU A 226 14.07 -0.01 -12.19
N PHE A 227 13.95 0.88 -11.21
CA PHE A 227 15.04 1.21 -10.29
C PHE A 227 15.62 -0.01 -9.55
N TYR A 228 14.79 -0.97 -9.17
CA TYR A 228 15.25 -2.20 -8.53
C TYR A 228 15.66 -3.28 -9.53
N THR A 229 15.05 -3.30 -10.71
CA THR A 229 15.41 -4.23 -11.79
C THR A 229 16.82 -3.98 -12.31
N GLU A 230 17.24 -2.71 -12.41
CA GLU A 230 18.61 -2.34 -12.82
C GLU A 230 19.68 -2.87 -11.87
N LYS A 231 19.35 -3.08 -10.59
CA LYS A 231 20.29 -3.57 -9.58
C LYS A 231 20.56 -5.07 -9.63
N GLY A 232 19.60 -5.88 -10.08
CA GLY A 232 19.72 -7.34 -9.99
C GLY A 232 18.99 -8.15 -11.07
N GLY A 233 18.36 -7.49 -12.03
CA GLY A 233 17.50 -8.15 -13.01
C GLY A 233 16.13 -8.56 -12.45
N VAL A 234 15.22 -8.94 -13.33
CA VAL A 234 13.81 -9.22 -12.99
C VAL A 234 13.67 -10.39 -12.01
N ASN A 235 14.50 -11.41 -12.14
CA ASN A 235 14.41 -12.66 -11.35
C ASN A 235 14.94 -12.50 -9.90
N ASP A 236 15.79 -11.52 -9.66
CA ASP A 236 16.45 -11.33 -8.37
C ASP A 236 15.99 -10.09 -7.61
N ILE A 237 15.02 -9.37 -8.15
CA ILE A 237 14.52 -8.09 -7.58
C ILE A 237 14.14 -8.23 -6.10
N LEU A 238 13.52 -9.34 -5.69
CA LEU A 238 13.12 -9.61 -4.31
C LEU A 238 14.30 -9.68 -3.34
N LYS A 239 15.47 -10.12 -3.81
CA LYS A 239 16.69 -10.22 -2.99
C LYS A 239 17.27 -8.85 -2.62
N TYR A 240 17.01 -7.84 -3.45
CA TYR A 240 17.50 -6.47 -3.27
C TYR A 240 16.48 -5.55 -2.62
N MET A 241 15.23 -6.02 -2.44
CA MET A 241 14.21 -5.25 -1.75
C MET A 241 14.53 -5.16 -0.25
N PRO A 242 14.48 -3.96 0.33
CA PRO A 242 14.66 -3.78 1.76
C PRO A 242 13.45 -4.30 2.53
N LYS A 243 13.63 -4.54 3.83
CA LYS A 243 12.50 -4.71 4.74
C LYS A 243 11.64 -3.45 4.73
N VAL A 244 10.33 -3.64 4.72
CA VAL A 244 9.34 -2.57 4.61
C VAL A 244 8.67 -2.32 5.96
N GLU A 245 8.14 -1.13 6.13
CA GLU A 245 7.33 -0.77 7.28
C GLU A 245 5.88 -0.59 6.85
N LEU A 246 4.94 -0.85 7.74
CA LEU A 246 3.52 -0.63 7.51
C LEU A 246 3.05 0.58 8.35
N LYS A 247 2.58 1.60 7.68
CA LYS A 247 1.89 2.72 8.32
C LYS A 247 0.40 2.41 8.36
N LEU A 248 -0.16 2.35 9.55
CA LEU A 248 -1.57 2.07 9.79
C LEU A 248 -2.47 3.26 9.41
N ALA A 249 -3.76 3.03 9.30
CA ALA A 249 -4.74 4.09 9.06
C ALA A 249 -4.75 5.17 10.16
N THR A 250 -4.32 4.84 11.38
CA THR A 250 -4.11 5.79 12.49
C THR A 250 -2.94 6.74 12.27
N GLY A 251 -2.06 6.46 11.29
CA GLY A 251 -0.82 7.19 11.05
C GLY A 251 0.39 6.61 11.78
N GLU A 252 0.21 5.68 12.69
CA GLU A 252 1.29 5.02 13.43
C GLU A 252 2.00 3.96 12.57
N ILE A 253 3.28 3.70 12.88
CA ILE A 253 4.05 2.64 12.24
C ILE A 253 3.84 1.35 13.01
N TYR A 254 3.49 0.29 12.30
CA TYR A 254 3.36 -1.05 12.87
C TYR A 254 4.71 -1.55 13.40
N SER A 255 4.70 -2.26 14.54
CA SER A 255 5.92 -2.67 15.24
C SER A 255 6.78 -3.65 14.46
N GLU A 256 6.16 -4.56 13.70
CA GLU A 256 6.86 -5.58 12.94
C GLU A 256 7.22 -5.06 11.54
N LYS A 257 8.43 -5.38 11.08
CA LYS A 257 8.86 -5.08 9.71
C LYS A 257 8.43 -6.20 8.78
N GLY A 258 7.93 -5.81 7.62
CA GLY A 258 7.52 -6.75 6.59
C GLY A 258 8.64 -7.10 5.61
N VAL A 259 8.41 -8.20 4.89
CA VAL A 259 9.26 -8.66 3.79
C VAL A 259 8.40 -8.76 2.54
N ILE A 260 8.88 -8.22 1.43
CA ILE A 260 8.20 -8.34 0.13
C ILE A 260 8.41 -9.76 -0.35
N GLU A 261 7.31 -10.50 -0.52
CA GLU A 261 7.36 -11.90 -0.95
C GLU A 261 7.01 -12.08 -2.42
N THR A 262 6.09 -11.27 -2.93
CA THR A 262 5.64 -11.42 -4.32
C THR A 262 5.62 -10.11 -5.07
N ILE A 263 5.98 -10.21 -6.36
CA ILE A 263 5.85 -9.14 -7.34
C ILE A 263 5.17 -9.74 -8.56
N SER A 264 4.12 -9.08 -9.05
CA SER A 264 3.46 -9.51 -10.28
C SER A 264 4.44 -9.44 -11.46
N GLY A 265 4.54 -10.54 -12.22
CA GLY A 265 5.31 -10.58 -13.47
C GLY A 265 4.65 -9.82 -14.62
N VAL A 266 3.44 -9.30 -14.43
CA VAL A 266 2.67 -8.57 -15.44
C VAL A 266 2.25 -7.23 -14.89
N MET A 267 2.43 -6.17 -15.67
CA MET A 267 1.95 -4.83 -15.35
C MET A 267 0.49 -4.66 -15.79
N ASP A 268 -0.29 -4.00 -14.97
CA ASP A 268 -1.62 -3.55 -15.35
C ASP A 268 -1.49 -2.42 -16.38
N THR A 269 -1.91 -2.70 -17.61
CA THR A 269 -1.78 -1.75 -18.73
C THR A 269 -2.67 -0.49 -18.58
N LYS A 270 -3.69 -0.54 -17.72
CA LYS A 270 -4.59 0.60 -17.48
C LYS A 270 -3.97 1.60 -16.51
N THR A 271 -3.21 1.12 -15.55
CA THR A 271 -2.64 1.94 -14.47
C THR A 271 -1.11 2.10 -14.57
N GLY A 272 -0.43 1.32 -15.44
CA GLY A 272 1.04 1.31 -15.53
C GLY A 272 1.70 0.85 -14.23
N SER A 273 1.04 -0.05 -13.48
CA SER A 273 1.54 -0.49 -12.17
C SER A 273 1.64 -2.01 -12.07
N ALA A 274 2.55 -2.48 -11.21
CA ALA A 274 2.69 -3.88 -10.84
C ALA A 274 2.19 -4.11 -9.41
N LYS A 275 1.47 -5.21 -9.20
CA LYS A 275 1.03 -5.61 -7.87
C LYS A 275 2.18 -6.25 -7.10
N MET A 276 2.28 -5.89 -5.82
CA MET A 276 3.21 -6.44 -4.86
C MET A 276 2.49 -6.85 -3.58
N SER A 277 3.04 -7.85 -2.90
CA SER A 277 2.59 -8.23 -1.56
C SER A 277 3.76 -8.28 -0.60
N ALA A 278 3.60 -7.65 0.54
CA ALA A 278 4.55 -7.70 1.66
C ALA A 278 3.92 -8.45 2.83
N MET A 279 4.62 -9.47 3.31
CA MET A 279 4.23 -10.25 4.47
C MET A 279 4.68 -9.58 5.77
N PHE A 280 3.78 -9.55 6.75
CA PHE A 280 4.02 -9.06 8.10
C PHE A 280 3.58 -10.12 9.12
N GLU A 281 4.41 -10.39 10.10
CA GLU A 281 4.01 -11.18 11.27
C GLU A 281 2.99 -10.40 12.10
N ASN A 282 1.97 -11.08 12.63
CA ASN A 282 0.89 -10.45 13.37
C ASN A 282 0.64 -11.13 14.73
N PRO A 283 1.67 -11.19 15.62
CA PRO A 283 1.58 -11.96 16.88
C PRO A 283 0.51 -11.44 17.83
N LYS A 284 0.20 -10.15 17.77
CA LYS A 284 -0.85 -9.52 18.60
C LYS A 284 -2.22 -9.53 17.94
N GLN A 285 -2.34 -10.08 16.72
CA GLN A 285 -3.57 -10.12 15.93
C GLN A 285 -4.27 -8.74 15.79
N LEU A 286 -3.45 -7.68 15.78
CA LEU A 286 -3.92 -6.29 15.64
C LEU A 286 -4.45 -6.02 14.22
N LEU A 287 -3.80 -6.63 13.23
CA LEU A 287 -4.17 -6.48 11.82
C LEU A 287 -5.22 -7.52 11.45
N ARG A 288 -6.24 -7.08 10.74
CA ARG A 288 -7.32 -7.93 10.24
C ARG A 288 -7.41 -7.83 8.72
N SER A 289 -7.92 -8.87 8.08
CA SER A 289 -8.27 -8.80 6.65
C SER A 289 -9.26 -7.67 6.41
N GLY A 290 -9.06 -6.90 5.33
CA GLY A 290 -9.84 -5.69 5.01
C GLY A 290 -9.31 -4.39 5.62
N ASN A 291 -8.35 -4.43 6.55
CA ASN A 291 -7.69 -3.20 7.01
C ASN A 291 -6.97 -2.48 5.85
N THR A 292 -6.83 -1.16 5.99
CA THR A 292 -6.07 -0.33 5.05
C THR A 292 -4.87 0.31 5.73
N GLY A 293 -3.85 0.61 4.94
CA GLY A 293 -2.65 1.26 5.42
C GLY A 293 -1.77 1.71 4.26
N SER A 294 -0.50 1.97 4.54
CA SER A 294 0.49 2.27 3.51
C SER A 294 1.79 1.52 3.80
N VAL A 295 2.29 0.83 2.81
CA VAL A 295 3.61 0.21 2.86
C VAL A 295 4.67 1.28 2.59
N LEU A 296 5.63 1.40 3.49
CA LEU A 296 6.75 2.33 3.39
C LEU A 296 8.00 1.55 2.98
N ILE A 297 8.46 1.82 1.76
CA ILE A 297 9.68 1.20 1.22
C ILE A 297 10.83 2.19 1.35
N PRO A 298 11.87 1.91 2.16
CA PRO A 298 13.01 2.79 2.30
C PRO A 298 13.88 2.77 1.04
N LYS A 299 14.28 3.96 0.57
CA LYS A 299 15.22 4.17 -0.53
C LYS A 299 16.37 5.01 0.00
N THR A 300 17.57 4.46 0.03
CA THR A 300 18.78 5.22 0.37
C THR A 300 19.31 5.91 -0.88
N VAL A 301 19.46 7.22 -0.78
CA VAL A 301 20.10 8.07 -1.78
C VAL A 301 21.46 8.48 -1.24
N ASN A 302 22.51 7.90 -1.82
CA ASN A 302 23.88 8.26 -1.49
C ASN A 302 24.28 9.55 -2.25
N ASN A 303 25.19 10.34 -1.68
CA ASN A 303 25.68 11.58 -2.25
C ASN A 303 24.54 12.57 -2.58
N ALA A 304 23.53 12.61 -1.71
CA ALA A 304 22.39 13.51 -1.85
C ALA A 304 22.82 14.96 -1.52
N LEU A 305 22.50 15.88 -2.40
CA LEU A 305 22.65 17.32 -2.13
C LEU A 305 21.36 17.85 -1.54
N LEU A 306 21.40 18.23 -0.28
CA LEU A 306 20.21 18.67 0.48
C LEU A 306 20.14 20.20 0.50
N ILE A 307 18.96 20.73 0.14
CA ILE A 307 18.66 22.15 0.29
C ILE A 307 17.32 22.36 1.01
N PRO A 308 17.22 23.32 1.94
CA PRO A 308 15.94 23.66 2.55
C PRO A 308 14.93 24.09 1.50
N GLN A 309 13.67 23.70 1.68
CA GLN A 309 12.57 24.13 0.79
C GLN A 309 12.47 25.66 0.70
N THR A 310 12.81 26.37 1.79
CA THR A 310 12.84 27.84 1.87
C THR A 310 13.90 28.48 0.96
N ALA A 311 14.91 27.70 0.54
CA ALA A 311 15.97 28.16 -0.38
C ALA A 311 15.55 28.12 -1.86
N THR A 312 14.35 27.62 -2.16
CA THR A 312 13.86 27.44 -3.52
C THR A 312 12.65 28.31 -3.81
N TYR A 313 12.48 28.65 -5.08
CA TYR A 313 11.22 29.20 -5.59
C TYR A 313 10.84 28.51 -6.89
N GLU A 314 9.55 28.49 -7.18
CA GLU A 314 9.00 27.86 -8.37
C GLU A 314 8.60 28.92 -9.40
N LEU A 315 8.97 28.67 -10.64
CA LEU A 315 8.56 29.48 -11.78
C LEU A 315 8.27 28.53 -12.96
N GLN A 316 7.01 28.52 -13.43
CA GLN A 316 6.56 27.68 -14.55
C GLN A 316 6.95 26.20 -14.36
N ASP A 317 6.53 25.62 -13.23
CA ASP A 317 6.79 24.21 -12.83
C ASP A 317 8.27 23.80 -12.70
N LYS A 318 9.18 24.79 -12.69
CA LYS A 318 10.61 24.59 -12.49
C LYS A 318 11.05 25.19 -11.17
N LYS A 319 11.94 24.48 -10.47
CA LYS A 319 12.54 24.94 -9.22
C LYS A 319 13.86 25.65 -9.48
N PHE A 320 14.03 26.77 -8.81
CA PHE A 320 15.21 27.61 -8.91
C PHE A 320 15.78 27.91 -7.54
N VAL A 321 17.09 28.17 -7.52
CA VAL A 321 17.84 28.60 -6.33
C VAL A 321 18.75 29.77 -6.72
N TYR A 322 19.15 30.53 -5.71
CA TYR A 322 20.19 31.54 -5.88
C TYR A 322 21.53 31.02 -5.33
N VAL A 323 22.50 30.81 -6.21
CA VAL A 323 23.86 30.40 -5.87
C VAL A 323 24.74 31.63 -5.85
N LEU A 324 25.69 31.74 -4.94
CA LEU A 324 26.67 32.83 -4.89
C LEU A 324 27.89 32.45 -5.67
N ASN A 325 28.33 33.38 -6.53
CA ASN A 325 29.66 33.31 -7.14
C ASN A 325 30.74 33.79 -6.15
N ASP A 326 32.00 33.74 -6.57
CA ASP A 326 33.18 34.15 -5.76
C ASP A 326 33.14 35.64 -5.34
N SER A 327 32.43 36.46 -6.08
CA SER A 327 32.25 37.90 -5.79
C SER A 327 31.01 38.16 -4.89
N ASN A 328 30.39 37.15 -4.32
CA ASN A 328 29.14 37.21 -3.53
C ASN A 328 27.95 37.83 -4.29
N VAL A 329 27.87 37.59 -5.58
CA VAL A 329 26.75 37.98 -6.43
C VAL A 329 25.86 36.77 -6.66
N THR A 330 24.54 36.96 -6.53
CA THR A 330 23.51 35.91 -6.73
C THR A 330 23.39 35.55 -8.21
N VAL A 331 23.43 34.27 -8.50
CA VAL A 331 23.17 33.70 -9.81
C VAL A 331 21.97 32.76 -9.71
N ASN A 332 20.96 33.01 -10.53
CA ASN A 332 19.80 32.14 -10.62
C ASN A 332 20.20 30.84 -11.33
N ARG A 333 19.89 29.68 -10.69
CA ARG A 333 20.20 28.37 -11.25
C ARG A 333 18.98 27.47 -11.13
N GLN A 334 18.57 26.82 -12.22
CA GLN A 334 17.52 25.80 -12.23
C GLN A 334 18.06 24.53 -11.59
N ILE A 335 17.22 23.89 -10.77
CA ILE A 335 17.53 22.61 -10.14
C ILE A 335 16.47 21.56 -10.50
N GLU A 336 16.92 20.31 -10.53
CA GLU A 336 16.04 19.13 -10.57
C GLU A 336 16.27 18.32 -9.30
N GLY A 337 15.22 17.70 -8.77
CA GLY A 337 15.33 16.92 -7.54
C GLY A 337 14.36 15.75 -7.50
N GLU A 338 14.58 14.88 -6.53
CA GLU A 338 13.64 13.79 -6.22
C GLU A 338 12.29 14.37 -5.77
N PRO A 339 11.17 13.71 -6.10
CA PRO A 339 9.85 14.17 -5.67
C PRO A 339 9.65 14.09 -4.15
N LEU A 340 10.48 13.31 -3.47
CA LEU A 340 10.45 13.15 -2.02
C LEU A 340 11.36 14.16 -1.33
N THR A 341 10.92 14.61 -0.17
CA THR A 341 11.69 15.50 0.70
C THR A 341 12.21 14.75 1.93
N TYR A 342 13.34 15.21 2.44
CA TYR A 342 13.95 14.70 3.67
C TYR A 342 14.04 15.82 4.70
N ASN A 343 13.34 15.73 5.82
CA ASN A 343 13.35 16.74 6.89
C ASN A 343 13.18 18.17 6.37
N GLN A 344 12.17 18.42 5.53
CA GLN A 344 11.89 19.72 4.87
C GLN A 344 12.99 20.19 3.90
N ASN A 345 13.89 19.31 3.48
CA ASN A 345 14.87 19.60 2.44
C ASN A 345 14.48 18.87 1.15
N TYR A 346 14.75 19.51 0.01
CA TYR A 346 14.74 18.85 -1.28
C TYR A 346 16.05 18.10 -1.49
N ILE A 347 15.97 16.95 -2.14
CA ILE A 347 17.11 16.15 -2.58
C ILE A 347 17.38 16.54 -4.03
N VAL A 348 18.45 17.29 -4.26
CA VAL A 348 18.80 17.79 -5.59
C VAL A 348 19.62 16.76 -6.35
N THR A 349 19.21 16.46 -7.58
CA THR A 349 19.88 15.50 -8.46
C THR A 349 20.69 16.18 -9.56
N LYS A 350 20.29 17.41 -9.97
CA LYS A 350 21.01 18.21 -10.98
C LYS A 350 20.90 19.70 -10.66
N GLY A 351 21.91 20.45 -11.11
CA GLY A 351 21.92 21.90 -11.02
C GLY A 351 22.68 22.48 -9.84
N LEU A 352 23.18 21.65 -8.92
CA LEU A 352 24.08 22.06 -7.83
C LEU A 352 25.30 21.16 -7.76
N GLU A 353 26.38 21.70 -7.23
CA GLU A 353 27.62 20.98 -6.97
C GLU A 353 28.01 21.09 -5.49
N VAL A 354 28.86 20.17 -5.04
CA VAL A 354 29.41 20.21 -3.67
C VAL A 354 30.26 21.47 -3.53
N GLY A 355 30.04 22.24 -2.46
CA GLY A 355 30.72 23.51 -2.22
C GLY A 355 29.95 24.74 -2.70
N ASP A 356 28.91 24.59 -3.51
CA ASP A 356 28.02 25.70 -3.88
C ASP A 356 27.44 26.38 -2.63
N ARG A 357 27.47 27.71 -2.61
CA ARG A 357 26.87 28.53 -1.55
C ARG A 357 25.50 28.98 -2.01
N VAL A 358 24.44 28.46 -1.35
CA VAL A 358 23.05 28.72 -1.70
C VAL A 358 22.43 29.67 -0.67
N VAL A 359 21.67 30.65 -1.15
CA VAL A 359 20.92 31.57 -0.28
C VAL A 359 19.66 30.87 0.24
N ILE A 360 19.40 30.96 1.55
CA ILE A 360 18.27 30.28 2.19
C ILE A 360 17.18 31.21 2.70
N GLU A 361 17.38 32.53 2.66
CA GLU A 361 16.44 33.54 3.12
C GLU A 361 16.15 34.58 2.04
N GLY A 362 14.94 35.15 2.06
CA GLY A 362 14.52 36.18 1.12
C GLY A 362 14.27 35.69 -0.32
N VAL A 363 14.35 34.39 -0.55
CA VAL A 363 14.11 33.78 -1.86
C VAL A 363 12.65 33.96 -2.27
N GLY A 364 12.42 34.40 -3.49
CA GLY A 364 11.08 34.70 -4.02
C GLY A 364 10.45 36.04 -3.57
N ALA A 365 11.08 36.75 -2.61
CA ALA A 365 10.56 38.02 -2.10
C ALA A 365 11.52 39.20 -2.34
N SER A 366 12.72 39.15 -1.77
CA SER A 366 13.66 40.29 -1.77
C SER A 366 14.93 40.08 -2.58
N ILE A 367 15.30 38.81 -2.83
CA ILE A 367 16.50 38.50 -3.63
C ILE A 367 16.14 38.47 -5.11
N LYS A 368 17.07 39.05 -5.88
CA LYS A 368 17.02 39.10 -7.37
C LYS A 368 18.29 38.52 -7.95
N ASN A 369 18.20 38.09 -9.18
CA ASN A 369 19.37 37.69 -9.94
C ASN A 369 20.35 38.85 -10.07
N ASN A 370 21.66 38.55 -10.06
CA ASN A 370 22.74 39.52 -10.20
C ASN A 370 22.82 40.57 -9.06
N MET A 371 22.39 40.22 -7.85
CA MET A 371 22.40 41.08 -6.66
C MET A 371 23.64 40.76 -5.81
N LYS A 372 24.41 41.78 -5.44
CA LYS A 372 25.54 41.61 -4.49
C LYS A 372 25.00 41.54 -3.08
N ILE A 373 25.37 40.53 -2.30
CA ILE A 373 24.97 40.35 -0.93
C ILE A 373 26.14 40.05 -0.01
N THR A 374 25.93 40.20 1.29
CA THR A 374 26.88 39.77 2.33
C THR A 374 26.39 38.47 2.89
N PRO A 375 27.07 37.32 2.62
CA PRO A 375 26.67 36.04 3.15
C PRO A 375 26.89 35.97 4.66
N ILE A 376 25.86 35.53 5.42
CA ILE A 376 25.96 35.26 6.83
C ILE A 376 25.49 33.81 7.09
N THR A 377 25.82 33.25 8.26
CA THR A 377 25.31 31.92 8.60
C THR A 377 23.85 32.00 9.07
N LYS A 378 23.17 30.84 9.05
CA LYS A 378 21.78 30.75 9.53
C LYS A 378 21.66 31.20 11.00
N GLU A 379 22.62 30.80 11.83
CA GLU A 379 22.66 31.14 13.26
C GLU A 379 22.81 32.65 13.46
N GLN A 380 23.63 33.30 12.64
CA GLN A 380 23.81 34.76 12.68
C GLN A 380 22.55 35.52 12.27
N SER A 381 21.81 35.00 11.27
CA SER A 381 20.56 35.59 10.83
C SER A 381 19.48 35.44 11.93
N GLU A 382 19.32 34.26 12.50
CA GLU A 382 18.40 34.01 13.59
C GLU A 382 18.69 34.87 14.85
N ALA A 383 19.97 35.03 15.21
CA ALA A 383 20.36 35.88 16.32
C ALA A 383 19.99 37.35 16.09
N LYS A 384 20.13 37.87 14.88
CA LYS A 384 19.71 39.22 14.51
C LYS A 384 18.22 39.40 14.55
N LEU A 385 17.47 38.44 14.02
CA LEU A 385 16.00 38.44 14.04
C LEU A 385 15.46 38.47 15.46
N ASN A 386 16.01 37.64 16.34
CA ASN A 386 15.66 37.59 17.75
C ASN A 386 16.02 38.90 18.52
N ALA A 387 17.08 39.58 18.12
CA ALA A 387 17.46 40.88 18.71
C ALA A 387 16.50 42.01 18.28
N ILE A 388 15.92 41.93 17.09
CA ILE A 388 14.92 42.90 16.58
C ILE A 388 13.55 42.66 17.22
N THR A 389 13.16 41.39 17.40
CA THR A 389 11.82 41.04 17.99
C THR A 389 11.72 41.27 19.48
N LYS A 390 12.85 41.44 20.19
CA LYS A 390 12.89 41.76 21.63
C LYS A 390 12.91 43.27 21.94
N LYS A 391 12.88 44.12 20.95
CA LYS A 391 12.71 45.56 21.05
C LYS A 391 11.27 45.96 20.70
#